data_f241d053b7781df38fe403993083ec1b
#
_entry.id   f241d053b7781df38fe403993083ec1b
#
_cell.length_a   1.000
_cell.length_b   1.000
_cell.length_c   1.000
_cell.angle_alpha   90.00
_cell.angle_beta   90.00
_cell.angle_gamma   90.00
#
_symmetry.space_group_name_H-M   'P 1'
#
loop_
_entity.id
_entity.type
_entity.pdbx_description
1 polymer ?
#
loop_
_entity_poly.entity_id
_entity_poly.type
_entity_poly.pdbx_seq_one_letter_code
_entity_poly.pdbx_strand_id
1 'polypeptide(L)'
;MKKLFNIILFSLFLVSCAEKSYFIDGNSSQFALNGGSMAYIRDFSSATIRSIDSCEVLHGHFQMSGPLDSVMFVSLFMGNDNFIPIVLENGDININIANTTVKIEGTPLNDRLYSFLESRDSLVYLLNDLPRSQAYLFLQGYSPFGIQRALFAKEAEYKKALEELETRFIKDNYDNVLGVSWFMELCYRNQDLYGIPILTPQLQQIYKDAPRRFRKNYKVSSFMNTIRSY
;
A
#
# COMPACT_ATOMS: atom_id res chain seq x y z
N MET A 1 -45.16 27.48 26.16
CA MET A 1 -43.85 27.00 26.58
C MET A 1 -43.70 25.46 26.46
N LYS A 2 -44.63 24.63 26.93
CA LYS A 2 -44.53 23.16 26.81
C LYS A 2 -44.47 22.61 25.36
N LYS A 3 -45.17 23.25 24.40
CA LYS A 3 -45.17 22.84 22.99
C LYS A 3 -43.85 23.17 22.28
N LEU A 4 -43.18 24.29 22.64
CA LEU A 4 -41.89 24.67 22.09
C LEU A 4 -40.76 23.73 22.59
N PHE A 5 -40.83 23.29 23.84
CA PHE A 5 -39.90 22.39 24.47
C PHE A 5 -39.93 20.98 23.80
N ASN A 6 -41.12 20.50 23.41
CA ASN A 6 -41.27 19.23 22.70
C ASN A 6 -40.73 19.26 21.25
N ILE A 7 -40.78 20.42 20.58
CA ILE A 7 -40.23 20.57 19.22
C ILE A 7 -38.70 20.58 19.26
N ILE A 8 -38.08 21.20 20.27
CA ILE A 8 -36.62 21.21 20.45
C ILE A 8 -36.11 19.81 20.85
N LEU A 9 -36.87 19.06 21.66
CA LEU A 9 -36.46 17.70 22.05
C LEU A 9 -36.54 16.70 20.86
N PHE A 10 -37.48 16.93 19.93
CA PHE A 10 -37.61 16.04 18.75
C PHE A 10 -36.54 16.31 17.67
N SER A 11 -35.97 17.52 17.60
CA SER A 11 -34.92 17.87 16.65
C SER A 11 -33.53 17.29 17.03
N LEU A 12 -33.37 16.85 18.29
CA LEU A 12 -32.11 16.25 18.78
C LEU A 12 -31.94 14.77 18.42
N PHE A 13 -32.95 14.09 17.87
CA PHE A 13 -32.90 12.69 17.52
C PHE A 13 -32.52 12.40 16.03
N LEU A 14 -32.24 13.44 15.23
CA LEU A 14 -31.80 13.27 13.84
C LEU A 14 -30.27 13.26 13.67
N VAL A 15 -29.52 12.85 14.69
CA VAL A 15 -28.14 12.43 14.45
C VAL A 15 -28.21 11.05 13.81
N SER A 16 -28.48 11.03 12.51
CA SER A 16 -28.27 9.87 11.66
C SER A 16 -26.79 9.52 11.76
N CYS A 17 -26.46 8.39 12.36
CA CYS A 17 -25.14 7.79 12.18
C CYS A 17 -25.02 7.54 10.67
N ALA A 18 -24.32 8.41 9.96
CA ALA A 18 -23.99 8.16 8.57
C ALA A 18 -23.23 6.84 8.50
N GLU A 19 -23.82 5.86 7.84
CA GLU A 19 -23.18 4.58 7.62
C GLU A 19 -21.86 4.83 6.86
N LYS A 20 -20.75 4.30 7.37
CA LYS A 20 -19.46 4.47 6.69
C LYS A 20 -19.53 3.74 5.36
N SER A 21 -19.11 4.41 4.30
CA SER A 21 -19.07 3.85 2.96
C SER A 21 -17.86 4.35 2.20
N TYR A 22 -17.37 3.54 1.28
CA TYR A 22 -16.40 3.98 0.29
C TYR A 22 -17.09 4.26 -1.03
N PHE A 23 -16.56 5.21 -1.78
CA PHE A 23 -16.88 5.44 -3.18
C PHE A 23 -15.57 5.53 -3.96
N ILE A 24 -15.44 4.71 -4.99
CA ILE A 24 -14.29 4.70 -5.91
C ILE A 24 -14.75 5.25 -7.23
N ASP A 25 -14.02 6.26 -7.71
CA ASP A 25 -14.12 6.79 -9.08
C ASP A 25 -12.79 6.59 -9.79
N GLY A 26 -12.77 5.73 -10.78
CA GLY A 26 -11.56 5.28 -11.44
C GLY A 26 -11.51 5.54 -12.92
N ASN A 27 -10.31 5.90 -13.39
CA ASN A 27 -10.00 6.09 -14.78
C ASN A 27 -8.71 5.35 -15.17
N SER A 28 -8.75 4.59 -16.27
CA SER A 28 -7.61 3.85 -16.80
C SER A 28 -7.44 4.08 -18.29
N SER A 29 -6.35 4.73 -18.68
CA SER A 29 -6.02 4.93 -20.09
C SER A 29 -5.70 3.61 -20.81
N GLN A 30 -5.26 2.56 -20.10
CA GLN A 30 -4.93 1.25 -20.67
C GLN A 30 -6.18 0.51 -21.18
N PHE A 31 -7.34 0.78 -20.59
CA PHE A 31 -8.61 0.13 -20.94
C PHE A 31 -9.57 1.05 -21.70
N ALA A 32 -9.12 2.23 -22.13
CA ALA A 32 -9.95 3.21 -22.83
C ALA A 32 -10.54 2.65 -24.14
N LEU A 33 -9.81 1.76 -24.82
CA LEU A 33 -10.20 1.16 -26.10
C LEU A 33 -10.82 -0.24 -25.95
N ASN A 34 -10.76 -0.86 -24.77
CA ASN A 34 -11.24 -2.21 -24.53
C ASN A 34 -12.60 -2.14 -23.83
N GLY A 35 -13.68 -2.47 -24.54
CA GLY A 35 -14.97 -2.68 -23.90
C GLY A 35 -15.04 -4.03 -23.19
N GLY A 36 -15.73 -4.08 -22.03
CA GLY A 36 -16.03 -5.32 -21.33
C GLY A 36 -14.93 -5.87 -20.41
N SER A 37 -13.91 -5.08 -20.07
CA SER A 37 -12.97 -5.45 -19.02
C SER A 37 -13.61 -5.30 -17.64
N MET A 38 -13.22 -6.16 -16.69
CA MET A 38 -13.71 -6.11 -15.31
C MET A 38 -12.63 -5.60 -14.37
N ALA A 39 -13.03 -4.76 -13.43
CA ALA A 39 -12.25 -4.38 -12.27
C ALA A 39 -12.75 -5.14 -11.03
N TYR A 40 -11.84 -5.61 -10.18
CA TYR A 40 -12.15 -6.38 -8.97
C TYR A 40 -11.39 -5.82 -7.78
N ILE A 41 -12.06 -5.72 -6.64
CA ILE A 41 -11.41 -5.49 -5.36
C ILE A 41 -11.32 -6.81 -4.61
N ARG A 42 -10.12 -7.20 -4.21
CA ARG A 42 -9.84 -8.46 -3.53
C ARG A 42 -9.00 -8.26 -2.27
N ASP A 43 -9.38 -8.96 -1.22
CA ASP A 43 -8.62 -9.06 0.02
C ASP A 43 -7.81 -10.36 0.04
N PHE A 44 -6.49 -10.22 0.17
CA PHE A 44 -5.52 -11.31 0.30
C PHE A 44 -5.09 -11.52 1.76
N SER A 45 -5.81 -10.93 2.69
CA SER A 45 -5.43 -10.97 4.11
C SER A 45 -5.63 -12.33 4.76
N SER A 46 -6.36 -13.23 4.13
CA SER A 46 -6.65 -14.60 4.60
C SER A 46 -6.11 -15.64 3.61
N ALA A 47 -6.07 -16.90 4.02
CA ALA A 47 -5.66 -18.02 3.16
C ALA A 47 -6.58 -18.19 1.91
N THR A 48 -7.78 -17.67 1.97
CA THR A 48 -8.71 -17.61 0.83
C THR A 48 -8.85 -16.18 0.34
N ILE A 49 -8.68 -15.98 -0.97
CA ILE A 49 -8.91 -14.69 -1.61
C ILE A 49 -10.39 -14.35 -1.52
N ARG A 50 -10.72 -13.23 -0.86
CA ARG A 50 -12.09 -12.74 -0.75
C ARG A 50 -12.32 -11.64 -1.78
N SER A 51 -13.28 -11.84 -2.70
CA SER A 51 -13.78 -10.75 -3.53
C SER A 51 -14.68 -9.84 -2.70
N ILE A 52 -14.40 -8.54 -2.75
CA ILE A 52 -15.15 -7.52 -2.00
C ILE A 52 -16.15 -6.85 -2.93
N ASP A 53 -15.67 -6.40 -4.10
CA ASP A 53 -16.49 -5.69 -5.06
C ASP A 53 -15.96 -5.91 -6.48
N SER A 54 -16.80 -5.61 -7.49
CA SER A 54 -16.40 -5.68 -8.90
C SER A 54 -17.33 -4.83 -9.76
N CYS A 55 -16.77 -4.26 -10.84
CA CYS A 55 -17.56 -3.55 -11.83
C CYS A 55 -16.98 -3.71 -13.24
N GLU A 56 -17.77 -3.40 -14.23
CA GLU A 56 -17.32 -3.31 -15.62
C GLU A 56 -16.57 -1.99 -15.85
N VAL A 57 -15.50 -2.05 -16.63
CA VAL A 57 -14.72 -0.88 -17.08
C VAL A 57 -15.25 -0.45 -18.45
N LEU A 58 -15.88 0.70 -18.50
CA LEU A 58 -16.48 1.25 -19.72
C LEU A 58 -15.64 2.43 -20.24
N HIS A 59 -15.05 2.28 -21.40
CA HIS A 59 -14.17 3.32 -21.99
C HIS A 59 -13.07 3.82 -21.04
N GLY A 60 -12.56 2.93 -20.20
CA GLY A 60 -11.54 3.23 -19.20
C GLY A 60 -12.08 3.77 -17.87
N HIS A 61 -13.37 4.04 -17.74
CA HIS A 61 -14.00 4.47 -16.50
C HIS A 61 -14.61 3.31 -15.72
N PHE A 62 -14.52 3.37 -14.41
CA PHE A 62 -15.14 2.41 -13.51
C PHE A 62 -15.50 3.05 -12.18
N GLN A 63 -16.58 2.60 -11.57
CA GLN A 63 -17.06 3.09 -10.27
C GLN A 63 -17.48 1.91 -9.40
N MET A 64 -17.13 1.97 -8.11
CA MET A 64 -17.51 1.00 -7.10
C MET A 64 -17.92 1.73 -5.83
N SER A 65 -18.90 1.20 -5.11
CA SER A 65 -19.28 1.76 -3.81
C SER A 65 -19.89 0.70 -2.93
N GLY A 66 -19.69 0.82 -1.63
CA GLY A 66 -20.26 -0.14 -0.70
C GLY A 66 -20.15 0.29 0.75
N PRO A 67 -20.87 -0.39 1.64
CA PRO A 67 -20.75 -0.18 3.07
C PRO A 67 -19.34 -0.60 3.56
N LEU A 68 -18.88 0.05 4.61
CA LEU A 68 -17.56 -0.16 5.17
C LEU A 68 -17.64 -0.48 6.67
N ASP A 69 -17.56 -1.75 7.02
CA ASP A 69 -17.51 -2.19 8.42
C ASP A 69 -16.20 -1.77 9.10
N SER A 70 -15.10 -1.85 8.37
CA SER A 70 -13.76 -1.49 8.86
C SER A 70 -12.85 -1.08 7.72
N VAL A 71 -11.85 -0.25 8.03
CA VAL A 71 -10.80 0.12 7.08
C VAL A 71 -9.99 -1.12 6.70
N MET A 72 -9.79 -1.36 5.40
CA MET A 72 -9.11 -2.54 4.86
C MET A 72 -8.04 -2.16 3.85
N PHE A 73 -6.88 -2.83 3.93
CA PHE A 73 -5.87 -2.80 2.87
C PHE A 73 -6.16 -3.95 1.90
N VAL A 74 -6.43 -3.61 0.65
CA VAL A 74 -6.89 -4.53 -0.38
C VAL A 74 -6.16 -4.27 -1.69
N SER A 75 -6.43 -5.07 -2.71
CA SER A 75 -5.88 -4.87 -4.05
C SER A 75 -6.98 -4.71 -5.08
N LEU A 76 -6.82 -3.70 -5.93
CA LEU A 76 -7.60 -3.52 -7.15
C LEU A 76 -6.91 -4.30 -8.28
N PHE A 77 -7.69 -5.07 -9.00
CA PHE A 77 -7.27 -5.83 -10.18
C PHE A 77 -8.00 -5.32 -11.40
N MET A 78 -7.25 -5.10 -12.47
CA MET A 78 -7.79 -4.78 -13.78
C MET A 78 -7.05 -5.61 -14.82
N GLY A 79 -7.79 -6.45 -15.57
CA GLY A 79 -7.16 -7.44 -16.45
C GLY A 79 -6.50 -8.58 -15.67
N ASN A 80 -5.47 -9.20 -16.24
CA ASN A 80 -4.95 -10.46 -15.72
C ASN A 80 -3.87 -10.34 -14.65
N ASP A 81 -3.12 -9.21 -14.55
CA ASP A 81 -1.84 -9.24 -13.82
C ASP A 81 -1.47 -7.98 -12.98
N ASN A 82 -2.32 -6.96 -12.90
CA ASN A 82 -1.93 -5.74 -12.19
C ASN A 82 -2.55 -5.66 -10.80
N PHE A 83 -1.72 -5.82 -9.78
CA PHE A 83 -2.07 -5.56 -8.38
C PHE A 83 -1.87 -4.08 -8.07
N ILE A 84 -2.93 -3.37 -7.78
CA ILE A 84 -2.88 -1.97 -7.36
C ILE A 84 -3.29 -1.94 -5.90
N PRO A 85 -2.37 -1.63 -4.96
CA PRO A 85 -2.70 -1.57 -3.55
C PRO A 85 -3.59 -0.35 -3.27
N ILE A 86 -4.66 -0.56 -2.51
CA ILE A 86 -5.64 0.46 -2.15
C ILE A 86 -6.11 0.25 -0.72
N VAL A 87 -6.46 1.34 -0.05
CA VAL A 87 -7.13 1.28 1.25
C VAL A 87 -8.60 1.60 1.05
N LEU A 88 -9.47 0.65 1.38
CA LEU A 88 -10.89 0.95 1.52
C LEU A 88 -11.10 1.63 2.86
N GLU A 89 -11.38 2.92 2.81
CA GLU A 89 -11.71 3.79 3.93
C GLU A 89 -12.90 4.69 3.58
N ASN A 90 -13.51 5.30 4.57
CA ASN A 90 -14.69 6.14 4.36
C ASN A 90 -14.35 7.38 3.53
N GLY A 91 -15.09 7.61 2.47
CA GLY A 91 -14.95 8.78 1.58
C GLY A 91 -14.79 8.42 0.12
N ASP A 92 -14.41 9.43 -0.66
CA ASP A 92 -14.27 9.36 -2.12
C ASP A 92 -12.81 9.06 -2.47
N ILE A 93 -12.58 7.95 -3.16
CA ILE A 93 -11.28 7.45 -3.57
C ILE A 93 -11.17 7.64 -5.08
N ASN A 94 -10.27 8.52 -5.51
CA ASN A 94 -10.04 8.81 -6.91
C ASN A 94 -8.84 8.00 -7.42
N ILE A 95 -9.04 7.22 -8.48
CA ILE A 95 -8.03 6.35 -9.06
C ILE A 95 -7.72 6.79 -10.49
N ASN A 96 -6.46 7.07 -10.77
CA ASN A 96 -5.98 7.37 -12.12
C ASN A 96 -4.85 6.41 -12.50
N ILE A 97 -5.10 5.57 -13.51
CA ILE A 97 -4.15 4.58 -14.01
C ILE A 97 -3.73 5.00 -15.42
N ALA A 98 -2.52 5.54 -15.53
CA ALA A 98 -1.87 5.80 -16.79
C ALA A 98 -0.94 4.63 -17.19
N ASN A 99 -0.37 4.68 -18.39
CA ASN A 99 0.47 3.57 -18.91
C ASN A 99 1.65 3.21 -18.00
N THR A 100 2.20 4.17 -17.28
CA THR A 100 3.40 3.99 -16.45
C THR A 100 3.23 4.41 -15.01
N THR A 101 2.08 4.99 -14.66
CA THR A 101 1.86 5.56 -13.33
C THR A 101 0.47 5.23 -12.83
N VAL A 102 0.37 4.95 -11.54
CA VAL A 102 -0.88 4.82 -10.80
C VAL A 102 -0.91 5.90 -9.74
N LYS A 103 -1.98 6.67 -9.69
CA LYS A 103 -2.23 7.67 -8.66
C LYS A 103 -3.56 7.38 -8.00
N ILE A 104 -3.55 7.27 -6.68
CA ILE A 104 -4.78 7.12 -5.87
C ILE A 104 -4.75 8.20 -4.81
N GLU A 105 -5.85 8.94 -4.68
CA GLU A 105 -5.95 10.09 -3.79
C GLU A 105 -7.40 10.31 -3.33
N GLY A 106 -7.62 11.26 -2.43
CA GLY A 106 -8.92 11.70 -1.95
C GLY A 106 -9.28 11.21 -0.56
N THR A 107 -8.51 10.27 -0.01
CA THR A 107 -8.70 9.80 1.36
C THR A 107 -7.35 9.70 2.11
N PRO A 108 -7.33 9.94 3.44
CA PRO A 108 -6.09 10.15 4.19
C PRO A 108 -5.09 8.99 4.14
N LEU A 109 -5.55 7.73 4.15
CA LEU A 109 -4.64 6.59 4.11
C LEU A 109 -4.17 6.29 2.69
N ASN A 110 -4.99 6.51 1.67
CA ASN A 110 -4.56 6.40 0.28
C ASN A 110 -3.55 7.49 -0.08
N ASP A 111 -3.78 8.75 0.31
CA ASP A 111 -2.82 9.84 0.09
C ASP A 111 -1.47 9.53 0.72
N ARG A 112 -1.47 9.00 1.96
CA ARG A 112 -0.26 8.59 2.68
C ARG A 112 0.44 7.40 2.01
N LEU A 113 -0.32 6.40 1.57
CA LEU A 113 0.22 5.23 0.88
C LEU A 113 0.90 5.64 -0.43
N TYR A 114 0.24 6.44 -1.26
CA TYR A 114 0.76 6.81 -2.57
C TYR A 114 1.93 7.80 -2.49
N SER A 115 1.96 8.71 -1.53
CA SER A 115 3.14 9.53 -1.24
C SER A 115 4.37 8.68 -0.84
N PHE A 116 4.14 7.64 -0.04
CA PHE A 116 5.19 6.68 0.32
C PHE A 116 5.65 5.85 -0.88
N LEU A 117 4.71 5.30 -1.67
CA LEU A 117 5.03 4.48 -2.86
C LEU A 117 5.82 5.28 -3.88
N GLU A 118 5.48 6.54 -4.15
CA GLU A 118 6.22 7.44 -5.04
C GLU A 118 7.67 7.63 -4.57
N SER A 119 7.86 7.89 -3.27
CA SER A 119 9.19 8.04 -2.69
C SER A 119 10.01 6.75 -2.77
N ARG A 120 9.37 5.61 -2.51
CA ARG A 120 9.97 4.28 -2.58
C ARG A 120 10.37 3.92 -4.00
N ASP A 121 9.47 4.13 -4.95
CA ASP A 121 9.70 3.79 -6.36
C ASP A 121 10.83 4.63 -6.97
N SER A 122 10.98 5.89 -6.53
CA SER A 122 12.13 6.73 -6.87
C SER A 122 13.46 6.10 -6.43
N LEU A 123 13.54 5.57 -5.21
CA LEU A 123 14.75 4.88 -4.71
C LEU A 123 14.98 3.54 -5.44
N VAL A 124 13.93 2.78 -5.70
CA VAL A 124 14.00 1.53 -6.45
C VAL A 124 14.48 1.80 -7.89
N TYR A 125 13.97 2.87 -8.52
CA TYR A 125 14.43 3.28 -9.84
C TYR A 125 15.93 3.60 -9.84
N LEU A 126 16.43 4.36 -8.86
CA LEU A 126 17.86 4.68 -8.74
C LEU A 126 18.72 3.42 -8.56
N LEU A 127 18.26 2.44 -7.77
CA LEU A 127 18.93 1.14 -7.62
C LEU A 127 18.99 0.39 -8.94
N ASN A 128 17.90 0.34 -9.68
CA ASN A 128 17.81 -0.35 -10.96
C ASN A 128 18.58 0.36 -12.10
N ASP A 129 18.85 1.66 -11.97
CA ASP A 129 19.61 2.43 -12.96
C ASP A 129 21.14 2.40 -12.72
N LEU A 130 21.62 1.80 -11.62
CA LEU A 130 23.07 1.68 -11.36
C LEU A 130 23.87 1.04 -12.50
N PRO A 131 23.39 -0.01 -13.23
CA PRO A 131 24.11 -0.56 -14.37
C PRO A 131 24.33 0.46 -15.50
N ARG A 132 23.40 1.39 -15.74
CA ARG A 132 23.58 2.47 -16.72
C ARG A 132 24.63 3.47 -16.27
N SER A 133 24.69 3.76 -14.98
CA SER A 133 25.72 4.61 -14.38
C SER A 133 27.12 4.03 -14.59
N GLN A 134 27.29 2.72 -14.64
CA GLN A 134 28.56 2.05 -14.94
C GLN A 134 29.10 2.44 -16.31
N ALA A 135 28.27 2.33 -17.36
CA ALA A 135 28.66 2.67 -18.72
C ALA A 135 29.06 4.16 -18.83
N TYR A 136 28.30 5.04 -18.17
CA TYR A 136 28.60 6.47 -18.15
C TYR A 136 29.95 6.79 -17.49
N LEU A 137 30.26 6.19 -16.34
CA LEU A 137 31.55 6.37 -15.65
C LEU A 137 32.72 5.83 -16.47
N PHE A 138 32.52 4.72 -17.19
CA PHE A 138 33.53 4.17 -18.09
C PHE A 138 33.87 5.13 -19.22
N LEU A 139 32.85 5.73 -19.84
CA LEU A 139 33.04 6.74 -20.90
C LEU A 139 33.75 8.02 -20.41
N GLN A 140 33.63 8.32 -19.11
CA GLN A 140 34.35 9.43 -18.46
C GLN A 140 35.82 9.09 -18.10
N GLY A 141 36.30 7.91 -18.41
CA GLY A 141 37.67 7.48 -18.18
C GLY A 141 37.99 6.99 -16.75
N TYR A 142 36.98 6.67 -15.95
CA TYR A 142 37.20 6.06 -14.66
C TYR A 142 37.78 4.63 -14.82
N SER A 143 38.69 4.26 -13.95
CA SER A 143 39.20 2.90 -13.91
C SER A 143 38.10 1.89 -13.49
N PRO A 144 38.17 0.62 -13.95
CA PRO A 144 37.20 -0.40 -13.53
C PRO A 144 37.03 -0.51 -12.00
N PHE A 145 38.12 -0.44 -11.26
CA PHE A 145 38.10 -0.45 -9.79
C PHE A 145 37.42 0.79 -9.20
N GLY A 146 37.69 1.96 -9.78
CA GLY A 146 37.05 3.22 -9.37
C GLY A 146 35.54 3.18 -9.60
N ILE A 147 35.09 2.66 -10.74
CA ILE A 147 33.69 2.45 -11.07
C ILE A 147 33.02 1.50 -10.07
N GLN A 148 33.61 0.32 -9.84
CA GLN A 148 33.04 -0.65 -8.92
C GLN A 148 32.88 -0.08 -7.51
N ARG A 149 33.90 0.62 -7.00
CA ARG A 149 33.84 1.27 -5.68
C ARG A 149 32.74 2.34 -5.61
N ALA A 150 32.60 3.18 -6.62
CA ALA A 150 31.58 4.22 -6.68
C ALA A 150 30.16 3.64 -6.72
N LEU A 151 29.95 2.59 -7.54
CA LEU A 151 28.63 1.93 -7.65
C LEU A 151 28.27 1.21 -6.35
N PHE A 152 29.20 0.52 -5.72
CA PHE A 152 28.98 -0.14 -4.44
C PHE A 152 28.59 0.85 -3.34
N ALA A 153 29.26 2.00 -3.29
CA ALA A 153 28.92 3.05 -2.34
C ALA A 153 27.51 3.61 -2.57
N LYS A 154 27.13 3.87 -3.82
CA LYS A 154 25.78 4.33 -4.19
C LYS A 154 24.70 3.29 -3.89
N GLU A 155 24.97 2.04 -4.21
CA GLU A 155 24.06 0.93 -3.90
C GLU A 155 23.78 0.83 -2.40
N ALA A 156 24.83 0.91 -1.58
CA ALA A 156 24.70 0.89 -0.13
C ALA A 156 23.90 2.10 0.39
N GLU A 157 24.15 3.29 -0.16
CA GLU A 157 23.42 4.52 0.16
C GLU A 157 21.93 4.38 -0.14
N TYR A 158 21.57 3.95 -1.36
CA TYR A 158 20.17 3.82 -1.77
C TYR A 158 19.44 2.70 -1.01
N LYS A 159 20.10 1.55 -0.78
CA LYS A 159 19.54 0.48 0.05
C LYS A 159 19.25 0.96 1.47
N LYS A 160 20.18 1.70 2.07
CA LYS A 160 20.00 2.27 3.40
C LYS A 160 18.84 3.29 3.43
N ALA A 161 18.77 4.18 2.44
CA ALA A 161 17.68 5.14 2.33
C ALA A 161 16.31 4.47 2.18
N LEU A 162 16.24 3.38 1.39
CA LEU A 162 15.03 2.58 1.22
C LEU A 162 14.61 1.90 2.53
N GLU A 163 15.56 1.28 3.24
CA GLU A 163 15.32 0.66 4.55
C GLU A 163 14.81 1.67 5.58
N GLU A 164 15.42 2.86 5.64
CA GLU A 164 15.00 3.94 6.54
C GLU A 164 13.60 4.47 6.18
N LEU A 165 13.28 4.63 4.89
CA LEU A 165 11.97 5.05 4.40
C LEU A 165 10.88 4.04 4.80
N GLU A 166 11.09 2.75 4.51
CA GLU A 166 10.15 1.67 4.84
C GLU A 166 9.97 1.52 6.35
N THR A 167 11.05 1.61 7.12
CA THR A 167 11.02 1.57 8.59
C THR A 167 10.19 2.71 9.16
N ARG A 168 10.41 3.93 8.68
CA ARG A 168 9.65 5.12 9.10
C ARG A 168 8.18 4.98 8.76
N PHE A 169 7.86 4.58 7.53
CA PHE A 169 6.48 4.38 7.11
C PHE A 169 5.72 3.40 8.00
N ILE A 170 6.33 2.27 8.37
CA ILE A 170 5.70 1.30 9.28
C ILE A 170 5.51 1.91 10.67
N LYS A 171 6.51 2.59 11.21
CA LYS A 171 6.46 3.19 12.55
C LYS A 171 5.41 4.29 12.66
N ASP A 172 5.30 5.13 11.64
CA ASP A 172 4.31 6.22 11.57
C ASP A 172 2.86 5.70 11.38
N ASN A 173 2.71 4.40 11.06
CA ASN A 173 1.44 3.76 10.79
C ASN A 173 1.15 2.53 11.70
N TYR A 174 1.77 2.44 12.87
CA TYR A 174 1.52 1.32 13.79
C TYR A 174 0.06 1.18 14.26
N ASP A 175 -0.71 2.24 14.21
CA ASP A 175 -2.09 2.33 14.68
C ASP A 175 -3.15 2.03 13.62
N ASN A 176 -2.74 1.86 12.36
CA ASN A 176 -3.63 1.65 11.23
C ASN A 176 -3.20 0.49 10.32
N VAL A 177 -3.97 0.24 9.26
CA VAL A 177 -3.78 -0.90 8.37
C VAL A 177 -2.49 -0.83 7.54
N LEU A 178 -1.99 0.37 7.24
CA LEU A 178 -0.80 0.55 6.41
C LEU A 178 0.45 -0.04 7.08
N GLY A 179 0.66 0.24 8.38
CA GLY A 179 1.82 -0.26 9.10
C GLY A 179 1.85 -1.77 9.17
N VAL A 180 0.70 -2.41 9.48
CA VAL A 180 0.59 -3.87 9.50
C VAL A 180 0.83 -4.45 8.11
N SER A 181 0.18 -3.90 7.09
CA SER A 181 0.28 -4.43 5.72
C SER A 181 1.70 -4.30 5.17
N TRP A 182 2.37 -3.16 5.38
CA TRP A 182 3.74 -2.99 4.90
C TRP A 182 4.76 -3.83 5.69
N PHE A 183 4.58 -3.99 7.01
CA PHE A 183 5.39 -4.92 7.79
C PHE A 183 5.27 -6.35 7.27
N MET A 184 4.06 -6.82 6.98
CA MET A 184 3.82 -8.15 6.43
C MET A 184 4.39 -8.30 5.01
N GLU A 185 4.30 -7.26 4.19
CA GLU A 185 4.93 -7.22 2.85
C GLU A 185 6.45 -7.43 2.95
N LEU A 186 7.12 -6.74 3.88
CA LEU A 186 8.56 -6.95 4.12
C LEU A 186 8.86 -8.36 4.63
N CYS A 187 8.01 -8.90 5.50
CA CYS A 187 8.17 -10.27 6.01
C CYS A 187 8.08 -11.30 4.89
N TYR A 188 7.09 -11.21 4.01
CA TYR A 188 6.90 -12.13 2.90
C TYR A 188 7.98 -11.96 1.82
N ARG A 189 8.36 -10.74 1.48
CA ARG A 189 9.48 -10.48 0.56
C ARG A 189 10.79 -11.10 1.04
N ASN A 190 11.07 -11.04 2.35
CA ASN A 190 12.24 -11.71 2.92
C ASN A 190 12.08 -13.24 2.93
N GLN A 191 10.90 -13.75 3.22
CA GLN A 191 10.64 -15.20 3.13
C GLN A 191 10.86 -15.72 1.71
N ASP A 192 10.40 -15.00 0.69
CA ASP A 192 10.60 -15.38 -0.72
C ASP A 192 12.08 -15.33 -1.09
N LEU A 193 12.83 -14.33 -0.59
CA LEU A 193 14.25 -14.17 -0.85
C LEU A 193 15.12 -15.27 -0.20
N TYR A 194 14.80 -15.64 1.05
CA TYR A 194 15.59 -16.58 1.83
C TYR A 194 15.03 -18.01 1.86
N GLY A 195 13.83 -18.22 1.32
CA GLY A 195 13.14 -19.52 1.29
C GLY A 195 12.55 -19.97 2.62
N ILE A 196 12.75 -19.20 3.69
CA ILE A 196 12.24 -19.48 5.04
C ILE A 196 11.74 -18.17 5.71
N PRO A 197 10.76 -18.26 6.63
CA PRO A 197 10.29 -17.08 7.35
C PRO A 197 11.35 -16.63 8.38
N ILE A 198 11.96 -15.46 8.11
CA ILE A 198 12.98 -14.87 9.00
C ILE A 198 12.65 -13.39 9.29
N LEU A 199 13.17 -12.90 10.41
CA LEU A 199 13.24 -11.47 10.69
C LEU A 199 14.65 -10.95 10.43
N THR A 200 14.77 -10.04 9.48
CA THR A 200 16.01 -9.24 9.31
C THR A 200 16.21 -8.31 10.52
N PRO A 201 17.41 -7.76 10.73
CA PRO A 201 17.65 -6.79 11.79
C PRO A 201 16.67 -5.61 11.77
N GLN A 202 16.31 -5.12 10.56
CA GLN A 202 15.29 -4.10 10.36
C GLN A 202 13.94 -4.51 10.97
N LEU A 203 13.43 -5.67 10.57
CA LEU A 203 12.13 -6.18 11.04
C LEU A 203 12.12 -6.50 12.53
N GLN A 204 13.24 -7.00 13.07
CA GLN A 204 13.40 -7.21 14.52
C GLN A 204 13.29 -5.89 15.28
N GLN A 205 13.95 -4.84 14.80
CA GLN A 205 13.89 -3.53 15.45
C GLN A 205 12.48 -2.92 15.36
N ILE A 206 11.85 -2.97 14.18
CA ILE A 206 10.46 -2.52 14.00
C ILE A 206 9.52 -3.24 14.98
N TYR A 207 9.61 -4.57 15.06
CA TYR A 207 8.75 -5.37 15.95
C TYR A 207 9.00 -5.09 17.43
N LYS A 208 10.26 -4.88 17.82
CA LYS A 208 10.66 -4.54 19.21
C LYS A 208 10.07 -3.19 19.64
N ASP A 209 10.12 -2.18 18.76
CA ASP A 209 9.64 -0.83 19.02
C ASP A 209 8.09 -0.74 18.91
N ALA A 210 7.46 -1.72 18.29
CA ALA A 210 6.03 -1.69 18.00
C ALA A 210 5.17 -1.72 19.28
N PRO A 211 4.04 -0.97 19.32
CA PRO A 211 3.10 -1.02 20.42
C PRO A 211 2.40 -2.39 20.53
N ARG A 212 1.86 -2.69 21.73
CA ARG A 212 1.20 -3.97 22.00
C ARG A 212 0.09 -4.30 21.01
N ARG A 213 -0.69 -3.29 20.57
CA ARG A 213 -1.79 -3.46 19.61
C ARG A 213 -1.28 -4.01 18.28
N PHE A 214 -0.20 -3.43 17.73
CA PHE A 214 0.45 -3.89 16.51
C PHE A 214 0.96 -5.33 16.64
N ARG A 215 1.71 -5.63 17.70
CA ARG A 215 2.25 -6.99 17.95
C ARG A 215 1.19 -8.06 18.16
N LYS A 216 -0.01 -7.67 18.66
CA LYS A 216 -1.18 -8.53 18.81
C LYS A 216 -2.06 -8.62 17.57
N ASN A 217 -1.78 -7.85 16.52
CA ASN A 217 -2.49 -8.01 15.26
C ASN A 217 -2.35 -9.47 14.80
N TYR A 218 -3.43 -10.06 14.34
CA TYR A 218 -3.46 -11.49 14.05
C TYR A 218 -2.45 -11.90 12.97
N LYS A 219 -2.27 -11.09 11.90
CA LYS A 219 -1.30 -11.34 10.82
C LYS A 219 0.13 -11.35 11.38
N VAL A 220 0.47 -10.32 12.14
CA VAL A 220 1.80 -10.18 12.76
C VAL A 220 2.06 -11.31 13.74
N SER A 221 1.13 -11.60 14.65
CA SER A 221 1.30 -12.66 15.65
C SER A 221 1.36 -14.06 15.03
N SER A 222 0.59 -14.33 13.99
CA SER A 222 0.63 -15.60 13.24
C SER A 222 2.00 -15.79 12.58
N PHE A 223 2.50 -14.78 11.87
CA PHE A 223 3.82 -14.85 11.24
C PHE A 223 4.94 -15.04 12.28
N MET A 224 4.88 -14.34 13.40
CA MET A 224 5.85 -14.49 14.51
C MET A 224 5.82 -15.88 15.14
N ASN A 225 4.65 -16.51 15.20
CA ASN A 225 4.53 -17.89 15.67
C ASN A 225 5.14 -18.88 14.66
N THR A 226 4.95 -18.65 13.37
CA THR A 226 5.60 -19.45 12.31
C THR A 226 7.13 -19.42 12.46
N ILE A 227 7.74 -18.24 12.64
CA ILE A 227 9.19 -18.12 12.85
C ILE A 227 9.68 -18.92 14.08
N ARG A 228 8.91 -18.95 15.14
CA ARG A 228 9.28 -19.69 16.38
C ARG A 228 9.20 -21.21 16.25
N SER A 229 8.48 -21.69 15.25
CA SER A 229 8.31 -23.12 14.99
C SER A 229 9.38 -23.71 14.05
N TYR A 230 10.21 -22.86 13.47
CA TYR A 230 11.41 -23.20 12.70
C TYR A 230 12.66 -23.13 13.60
#